data_18b512e9f9927d6772fc51663b77125c
#
_entry.id   18b512e9f9927d6772fc51663b77125c
#
_cell.length_a   1.000
_cell.length_b   1.000
_cell.length_c   1.000
_cell.angle_alpha   90.00
_cell.angle_beta   90.00
_cell.angle_gamma   90.00
#
_symmetry.space_group_name_H-M   'P 1'
#
loop_
_entity.id
_entity.type
_entity.pdbx_description
1 polymer ?
#
loop_
_entity_poly.entity_id
_entity_poly.type
_entity_poly.pdbx_seq_one_letter_code
_entity_poly.pdbx_strand_id
1 'polypeptide(L)'
;LTEIYDLCALEYAFSFWQWGSNSYEIPATSATDDELFDYFIGAVDPEYFVRETPTTSFFVQAARELGYYGYDTRPLRKYLSIRNSKDYLRRIFLPDELRDLDFDRTLYRRMHRYLKREDPNMVMIYGANDPWTASGAAWAVTPRKRNMKLFVQPGGSHRTRIATLPEPMREEAIAAIRGWLE
;
A
#
# COMPACT_ATOMS: atom_id res chain seq x y z
N LEU A 1 16.61 3.96 -16.82
CA LEU A 1 16.09 2.59 -16.90
C LEU A 1 16.59 1.75 -15.72
N THR A 2 17.90 1.72 -15.44
CA THR A 2 18.51 0.92 -14.36
C THR A 2 17.92 1.23 -12.99
N GLU A 3 17.71 2.50 -12.64
CA GLU A 3 17.08 2.88 -11.37
C GLU A 3 15.65 2.34 -11.26
N ILE A 4 14.88 2.34 -12.35
CA ILE A 4 13.52 1.80 -12.36
C ILE A 4 13.55 0.29 -12.10
N TYR A 5 14.47 -0.43 -12.74
CA TYR A 5 14.65 -1.86 -12.50
C TYR A 5 14.99 -2.15 -11.02
N ASP A 6 15.91 -1.39 -10.44
CA ASP A 6 16.27 -1.51 -9.02
C ASP A 6 15.07 -1.25 -8.10
N LEU A 7 14.25 -0.24 -8.42
CA LEU A 7 13.04 0.04 -7.67
C LEU A 7 12.00 -1.07 -7.82
N CYS A 8 11.84 -1.64 -9.01
CA CYS A 8 11.01 -2.82 -9.22
C CYS A 8 11.47 -4.01 -8.38
N ALA A 9 12.77 -4.27 -8.33
CA ALA A 9 13.33 -5.35 -7.51
C ALA A 9 13.06 -5.14 -6.02
N LEU A 10 13.08 -3.90 -5.54
CA LEU A 10 12.76 -3.54 -4.16
C LEU A 10 11.25 -3.59 -3.89
N GLU A 11 10.42 -3.24 -4.88
CA GLU A 11 8.96 -3.28 -4.79
C GLU A 11 8.39 -4.68 -4.87
N TYR A 12 9.12 -5.63 -5.45
CA TYR A 12 8.62 -6.98 -5.77
C TYR A 12 7.86 -7.62 -4.60
N ALA A 13 8.44 -7.63 -3.40
CA ALA A 13 7.80 -8.25 -2.24
C ALA A 13 6.49 -7.54 -1.84
N PHE A 14 6.42 -6.22 -2.00
CA PHE A 14 5.20 -5.44 -1.71
C PHE A 14 4.12 -5.75 -2.74
N SER A 15 4.42 -5.65 -4.04
CA SER A 15 3.48 -5.95 -5.12
C SER A 15 2.98 -7.39 -5.06
N PHE A 16 3.89 -8.35 -4.81
CA PHE A 16 3.57 -9.77 -4.69
C PHE A 16 2.46 -10.03 -3.65
N TRP A 17 2.56 -9.44 -2.47
CA TRP A 17 1.56 -9.61 -1.42
C TRP A 17 0.36 -8.67 -1.59
N GLN A 18 0.60 -7.44 -2.04
CA GLN A 18 -0.44 -6.43 -2.20
C GLN A 18 -1.53 -6.86 -3.18
N TRP A 19 -1.15 -7.41 -4.32
CA TRP A 19 -2.09 -7.73 -5.39
C TRP A 19 -2.55 -9.19 -5.42
N GLY A 20 -2.03 -10.03 -4.51
CA GLY A 20 -2.40 -11.43 -4.42
C GLY A 20 -1.65 -12.32 -5.40
N SER A 21 -0.50 -11.86 -5.92
CA SER A 21 0.36 -12.66 -6.80
C SER A 21 0.92 -13.92 -6.10
N ASN A 22 0.88 -13.95 -4.78
CA ASN A 22 1.17 -15.14 -3.97
C ASN A 22 0.23 -16.33 -4.24
N SER A 23 -0.88 -16.12 -4.96
CA SER A 23 -1.77 -17.18 -5.44
C SER A 23 -1.32 -17.79 -6.77
N TYR A 24 -0.36 -17.17 -7.46
CA TYR A 24 0.23 -17.71 -8.69
C TYR A 24 1.39 -18.66 -8.35
N GLU A 25 1.60 -19.61 -9.24
CA GLU A 25 2.73 -20.55 -9.11
C GLU A 25 4.05 -19.76 -9.25
N ILE A 26 4.89 -19.87 -8.24
CA ILE A 26 6.22 -19.25 -8.24
C ILE A 26 7.14 -20.14 -9.05
N PRO A 27 7.89 -19.62 -10.06
CA PRO A 27 8.83 -20.42 -10.85
C PRO A 27 9.84 -21.16 -9.94
N ALA A 28 10.20 -22.35 -10.36
CA ALA A 28 11.24 -23.11 -9.67
C ALA A 28 12.59 -22.39 -9.73
N THR A 29 13.48 -22.67 -8.79
CA THR A 29 14.84 -22.12 -8.80
C THR A 29 15.69 -22.57 -9.99
N SER A 30 15.23 -23.59 -10.73
CA SER A 30 15.83 -24.08 -11.97
C SER A 30 15.20 -23.49 -13.22
N ALA A 31 14.23 -22.58 -13.10
CA ALA A 31 13.65 -21.88 -14.24
C ALA A 31 14.70 -21.06 -14.97
N THR A 32 14.48 -20.83 -16.25
CA THR A 32 15.36 -19.99 -17.07
C THR A 32 15.29 -18.52 -16.63
N ASP A 33 16.30 -17.74 -16.98
CA ASP A 33 16.32 -16.30 -16.71
C ASP A 33 15.13 -15.59 -17.35
N ASP A 34 14.69 -15.99 -18.55
CA ASP A 34 13.52 -15.43 -19.22
C ASP A 34 12.23 -15.71 -18.45
N GLU A 35 12.01 -16.95 -17.99
CA GLU A 35 10.84 -17.32 -17.18
C GLU A 35 10.80 -16.56 -15.86
N LEU A 36 11.94 -16.40 -15.20
CA LEU A 36 12.06 -15.63 -13.97
C LEU A 36 11.80 -14.15 -14.22
N PHE A 37 12.30 -13.61 -15.33
CA PHE A 37 12.11 -12.21 -15.70
C PHE A 37 10.66 -11.92 -16.06
N ASP A 38 10.01 -12.76 -16.86
CA ASP A 38 8.58 -12.60 -17.21
C ASP A 38 7.68 -12.65 -15.96
N TYR A 39 7.97 -13.58 -15.06
CA TYR A 39 7.27 -13.67 -13.79
C TYR A 39 7.49 -12.41 -12.92
N PHE A 40 8.72 -11.92 -12.83
CA PHE A 40 9.07 -10.71 -12.10
C PHE A 40 8.33 -9.48 -12.64
N ILE A 41 8.35 -9.27 -13.96
CA ILE A 41 7.67 -8.16 -14.64
C ILE A 41 6.15 -8.25 -14.43
N GLY A 42 5.59 -9.46 -14.52
CA GLY A 42 4.15 -9.68 -14.25
C GLY A 42 3.74 -9.34 -12.82
N ALA A 43 4.65 -9.46 -11.84
CA ALA A 43 4.36 -9.14 -10.44
C ALA A 43 4.49 -7.66 -10.12
N VAL A 44 5.41 -6.92 -10.76
CA VAL A 44 5.76 -5.54 -10.36
C VAL A 44 5.25 -4.48 -11.32
N ASP A 45 5.09 -4.80 -12.60
CA ASP A 45 4.72 -3.85 -13.65
C ASP A 45 5.61 -2.58 -13.68
N PRO A 46 6.75 -2.60 -14.39
CA PRO A 46 7.66 -1.45 -14.48
C PRO A 46 7.02 -0.19 -15.09
N GLU A 47 5.96 -0.34 -15.88
CA GLU A 47 5.24 0.79 -16.48
C GLU A 47 4.53 1.65 -15.43
N TYR A 48 4.34 1.11 -14.20
CA TYR A 48 3.83 1.89 -13.09
C TYR A 48 4.81 2.99 -12.63
N PHE A 49 6.12 2.81 -12.84
CA PHE A 49 7.15 3.78 -12.45
C PHE A 49 7.33 4.87 -13.51
N VAL A 50 6.26 5.58 -13.82
CA VAL A 50 6.26 6.67 -14.81
C VAL A 50 5.62 7.93 -14.22
N ARG A 51 5.87 9.06 -14.88
CA ARG A 51 5.26 10.35 -14.54
C ARG A 51 3.90 10.51 -15.20
N GLU A 52 3.09 11.42 -14.65
CA GLU A 52 1.82 11.85 -15.25
C GLU A 52 0.84 10.69 -15.51
N THR A 53 0.67 9.86 -14.51
CA THR A 53 -0.33 8.80 -14.51
C THR A 53 -1.69 9.32 -14.04
N PRO A 54 -2.79 8.59 -14.24
CA PRO A 54 -4.08 8.93 -13.63
C PRO A 54 -4.03 9.04 -12.10
N THR A 55 -2.99 8.47 -11.46
CA THR A 55 -2.77 8.51 -10.02
C THR A 55 -1.81 9.60 -9.56
N THR A 56 -1.38 10.51 -10.44
CA THR A 56 -0.44 11.61 -10.10
C THR A 56 -0.91 12.44 -8.91
N SER A 57 -2.21 12.75 -8.81
CA SER A 57 -2.77 13.50 -7.66
C SER A 57 -2.55 12.78 -6.33
N PHE A 58 -2.62 11.44 -6.29
CA PHE A 58 -2.30 10.63 -5.12
C PHE A 58 -0.82 10.79 -4.74
N PHE A 59 0.10 10.73 -5.69
CA PHE A 59 1.53 10.89 -5.41
C PHE A 59 1.88 12.30 -4.95
N VAL A 60 1.24 13.32 -5.51
CA VAL A 60 1.38 14.71 -5.04
C VAL A 60 0.91 14.85 -3.59
N GLN A 61 -0.25 14.29 -3.25
CA GLN A 61 -0.74 14.31 -1.87
C GLN A 61 0.18 13.53 -0.92
N ALA A 62 0.65 12.36 -1.34
CA ALA A 62 1.61 11.58 -0.56
C ALA A 62 2.91 12.37 -0.32
N ALA A 63 3.47 13.00 -1.36
CA ALA A 63 4.68 13.80 -1.26
C ALA A 63 4.54 15.03 -0.38
N ARG A 64 3.33 15.62 -0.33
CA ARG A 64 3.07 16.88 0.38
C ARG A 64 2.56 16.70 1.81
N GLU A 65 1.71 15.71 2.07
CA GLU A 65 0.90 15.70 3.30
C GLU A 65 0.93 14.38 4.07
N LEU A 66 0.91 13.24 3.37
CA LEU A 66 0.71 11.93 4.02
C LEU A 66 2.00 11.17 4.25
N GLY A 67 3.00 11.41 3.42
CA GLY A 67 4.19 10.58 3.34
C GLY A 67 4.01 9.41 2.38
N TYR A 68 5.10 8.76 2.07
CA TYR A 68 5.15 7.55 1.25
C TYR A 68 6.25 6.64 1.79
N TYR A 69 6.15 5.35 1.51
CA TYR A 69 7.15 4.40 1.96
C TYR A 69 8.45 4.50 1.16
N GLY A 70 9.53 4.04 1.76
CA GLY A 70 10.80 3.83 1.10
C GLY A 70 11.22 2.38 1.28
N TYR A 71 12.23 1.96 0.51
CA TYR A 71 12.73 0.60 0.54
C TYR A 71 14.01 0.48 1.34
N ASP A 72 14.15 -0.63 2.07
CA ASP A 72 15.42 -1.03 2.63
C ASP A 72 16.29 -1.70 1.53
N THR A 73 17.30 -0.99 1.08
CA THR A 73 18.20 -1.48 0.03
C THR A 73 19.22 -2.50 0.51
N ARG A 74 19.41 -2.68 1.83
CA ARG A 74 20.45 -3.52 2.41
C ARG A 74 20.41 -5.00 1.97
N PRO A 75 19.23 -5.65 1.91
CA PRO A 75 19.14 -7.06 1.52
C PRO A 75 19.63 -7.31 0.09
N LEU A 76 19.40 -6.36 -0.82
CA LEU A 76 19.72 -6.48 -2.24
C LEU A 76 20.95 -5.65 -2.67
N ARG A 77 21.67 -5.05 -1.72
CA ARG A 77 22.74 -4.07 -1.97
C ARG A 77 23.80 -4.50 -3.00
N LYS A 78 24.09 -5.80 -3.08
CA LYS A 78 25.10 -6.32 -4.04
C LYS A 78 24.63 -6.23 -5.51
N TYR A 79 23.32 -6.17 -5.71
CA TYR A 79 22.68 -6.31 -7.03
C TYR A 79 22.11 -4.97 -7.53
N LEU A 80 21.99 -3.98 -6.65
CA LEU A 80 21.42 -2.68 -6.97
C LEU A 80 22.48 -1.69 -7.45
N SER A 81 22.16 -0.88 -8.43
CA SER A 81 22.95 0.27 -8.85
C SER A 81 22.74 1.48 -7.92
N ILE A 82 21.55 1.59 -7.30
CA ILE A 82 21.24 2.65 -6.33
C ILE A 82 21.70 2.27 -4.92
N ARG A 83 22.07 3.27 -4.13
CA ARG A 83 22.49 3.10 -2.73
C ARG A 83 21.34 3.19 -1.73
N ASN A 84 20.30 3.91 -2.07
CA ASN A 84 19.10 4.12 -1.27
C ASN A 84 17.93 4.53 -2.17
N SER A 85 16.72 4.41 -1.65
CA SER A 85 15.48 4.81 -2.33
C SER A 85 14.97 6.19 -1.89
N LYS A 86 15.83 7.03 -1.28
CA LYS A 86 15.42 8.34 -0.79
C LYS A 86 14.87 9.21 -1.92
N ASP A 87 13.76 9.88 -1.65
CA ASP A 87 13.10 10.83 -2.56
C ASP A 87 12.70 10.24 -3.94
N TYR A 88 12.67 8.90 -4.09
CA TYR A 88 12.31 8.29 -5.37
C TYR A 88 10.90 8.67 -5.82
N LEU A 89 9.94 8.81 -4.88
CA LEU A 89 8.59 9.27 -5.18
C LEU A 89 8.61 10.58 -5.97
N ARG A 90 9.37 11.57 -5.50
CA ARG A 90 9.46 12.89 -6.12
C ARG A 90 10.15 12.83 -7.49
N ARG A 91 11.23 12.06 -7.59
CA ARG A 91 12.02 11.98 -8.83
C ARG A 91 11.32 11.22 -9.94
N ILE A 92 10.58 10.16 -9.61
CA ILE A 92 9.98 9.25 -10.58
C ILE A 92 8.54 9.61 -10.91
N PHE A 93 7.72 9.90 -9.89
CA PHE A 93 6.27 10.01 -10.06
C PHE A 93 5.75 11.45 -10.19
N LEU A 94 6.51 12.45 -9.72
CA LEU A 94 6.02 13.82 -9.78
C LEU A 94 6.49 14.55 -11.05
N PRO A 95 5.61 15.38 -11.64
CA PRO A 95 6.00 16.40 -12.60
C PRO A 95 7.14 17.27 -12.07
N ASP A 96 7.99 17.79 -12.95
CA ASP A 96 9.18 18.52 -12.54
C ASP A 96 8.87 19.75 -11.67
N GLU A 97 7.79 20.46 -11.96
CA GLU A 97 7.32 21.64 -11.23
C GLU A 97 6.79 21.33 -9.82
N LEU A 98 6.51 20.05 -9.51
CA LEU A 98 5.96 19.60 -8.22
C LEU A 98 6.98 18.84 -7.36
N ARG A 99 8.23 18.72 -7.81
CA ARG A 99 9.24 17.94 -7.09
C ARG A 99 9.70 18.57 -5.78
N ASP A 100 9.73 19.90 -5.73
CA ASP A 100 10.25 20.66 -4.61
C ASP A 100 9.17 21.10 -3.61
N LEU A 101 8.01 20.46 -3.63
CA LEU A 101 6.93 20.73 -2.67
C LEU A 101 7.39 20.44 -1.23
N ASP A 102 7.15 21.40 -0.35
CA ASP A 102 7.35 21.19 1.09
C ASP A 102 6.39 20.14 1.66
N PHE A 103 6.89 19.32 2.58
CA PHE A 103 6.08 18.35 3.28
C PHE A 103 5.38 18.98 4.48
N ASP A 104 4.05 19.11 4.42
CA ASP A 104 3.22 19.62 5.51
C ASP A 104 2.53 18.48 6.29
N ARG A 105 2.96 18.26 7.52
CA ARG A 105 2.41 17.23 8.41
C ARG A 105 1.03 17.56 9.00
N THR A 106 0.49 18.74 8.71
CA THR A 106 -0.70 19.26 9.40
C THR A 106 -1.89 18.34 9.22
N LEU A 107 -2.15 17.90 7.99
CA LEU A 107 -3.25 16.97 7.70
C LEU A 107 -3.08 15.65 8.45
N TYR A 108 -1.93 15.00 8.32
CA TYR A 108 -1.63 13.75 9.01
C TYR A 108 -1.84 13.87 10.53
N ARG A 109 -1.29 14.93 11.15
CA ARG A 109 -1.42 15.15 12.60
C ARG A 109 -2.86 15.38 13.05
N ARG A 110 -3.67 16.07 12.23
CA ARG A 110 -5.09 16.30 12.49
C ARG A 110 -5.87 14.99 12.41
N MET A 111 -5.68 14.21 11.35
CA MET A 111 -6.31 12.90 11.18
C MET A 111 -5.95 11.94 12.32
N HIS A 112 -4.67 11.82 12.65
CA HIS A 112 -4.20 10.98 13.74
C HIS A 112 -4.83 11.38 15.07
N ARG A 113 -4.86 12.69 15.40
CA ARG A 113 -5.47 13.21 16.62
C ARG A 113 -6.97 12.94 16.66
N TYR A 114 -7.67 13.15 15.56
CA TYR A 114 -9.09 12.86 15.42
C TYR A 114 -9.38 11.39 15.68
N LEU A 115 -8.76 10.49 14.96
CA LEU A 115 -8.94 9.05 15.12
C LEU A 115 -8.55 8.55 16.53
N LYS A 116 -7.61 9.20 17.20
CA LYS A 116 -7.22 8.86 18.57
C LYS A 116 -8.30 9.27 19.59
N ARG A 117 -8.94 10.41 19.40
CA ARG A 117 -9.85 11.02 20.41
C ARG A 117 -11.30 10.69 20.15
N GLU A 118 -11.73 10.78 18.91
CA GLU A 118 -13.12 10.62 18.53
C GLU A 118 -13.46 9.16 18.24
N ASP A 119 -14.75 8.85 18.24
CA ASP A 119 -15.30 7.53 17.92
C ASP A 119 -16.30 7.66 16.76
N PRO A 120 -15.81 8.01 15.54
CA PRO A 120 -16.69 8.19 14.39
C PRO A 120 -17.30 6.86 13.91
N ASN A 121 -18.47 6.94 13.28
CA ASN A 121 -19.03 5.84 12.52
C ASN A 121 -18.10 5.48 11.37
N MET A 122 -17.30 4.44 11.53
CA MET A 122 -16.25 4.06 10.58
C MET A 122 -16.06 2.55 10.50
N VAL A 123 -16.08 2.02 9.29
CA VAL A 123 -15.67 0.64 9.01
C VAL A 123 -14.33 0.68 8.29
N MET A 124 -13.36 -0.01 8.84
CA MET A 124 -12.03 -0.24 8.23
C MET A 124 -11.94 -1.70 7.79
N ILE A 125 -11.52 -1.91 6.54
CA ILE A 125 -11.40 -3.23 5.93
C ILE A 125 -10.00 -3.40 5.39
N TYR A 126 -9.30 -4.42 5.87
CA TYR A 126 -7.93 -4.70 5.52
C TYR A 126 -7.75 -6.14 5.06
N GLY A 127 -6.77 -6.36 4.20
CA GLY A 127 -6.26 -7.71 3.88
C GLY A 127 -5.10 -8.06 4.80
N ALA A 128 -5.09 -9.28 5.35
CA ALA A 128 -4.01 -9.71 6.25
C ALA A 128 -2.64 -9.80 5.55
N ASN A 129 -2.62 -10.04 4.24
CA ASN A 129 -1.42 -10.12 3.43
C ASN A 129 -1.05 -8.78 2.76
N ASP A 130 -1.90 -7.76 2.87
CA ASP A 130 -1.65 -6.47 2.25
C ASP A 130 -0.58 -5.69 3.04
N PRO A 131 0.58 -5.36 2.46
CA PRO A 131 1.61 -4.56 3.12
C PRO A 131 1.10 -3.19 3.59
N TRP A 132 0.13 -2.59 2.90
CA TRP A 132 -0.48 -1.32 3.29
C TRP A 132 -1.25 -1.39 4.61
N THR A 133 -1.68 -2.57 5.03
CA THR A 133 -2.32 -2.77 6.34
C THR A 133 -1.42 -2.31 7.49
N ALA A 134 -0.10 -2.43 7.35
CA ALA A 134 0.86 -1.98 8.36
C ALA A 134 0.86 -0.46 8.57
N SER A 135 0.52 0.33 7.55
CA SER A 135 0.39 1.79 7.62
C SER A 135 -1.04 2.26 7.91
N GLY A 136 -1.98 1.33 8.05
CA GLY A 136 -3.39 1.62 8.29
C GLY A 136 -3.69 2.15 9.69
N ALA A 137 -4.97 2.40 9.97
CA ALA A 137 -5.44 3.00 11.20
C ALA A 137 -5.97 1.98 12.24
N ALA A 138 -5.58 0.70 12.13
CA ALA A 138 -6.00 -0.35 13.08
C ALA A 138 -5.73 0.03 14.56
N TRP A 139 -4.65 0.76 14.82
CA TRP A 139 -4.29 1.28 16.14
C TRP A 139 -5.36 2.18 16.77
N ALA A 140 -6.25 2.77 15.96
CA ALA A 140 -7.31 3.66 16.45
C ALA A 140 -8.49 2.90 17.04
N VAL A 141 -8.67 1.62 16.69
CA VAL A 141 -9.74 0.77 17.22
C VAL A 141 -9.30 0.19 18.55
N THR A 142 -9.97 0.60 19.62
CA THR A 142 -9.69 0.16 20.98
C THR A 142 -10.98 -0.32 21.64
N PRO A 143 -10.93 -1.06 22.78
CA PRO A 143 -12.13 -1.50 23.48
C PRO A 143 -13.08 -0.36 23.94
N ARG A 144 -12.59 0.88 23.94
CA ARG A 144 -13.39 2.07 24.30
C ARG A 144 -14.16 2.64 23.11
N LYS A 145 -13.79 2.26 21.89
CA LYS A 145 -14.43 2.71 20.63
C LYS A 145 -15.58 1.76 20.30
N ARG A 146 -16.78 2.29 20.16
CA ARG A 146 -18.00 1.52 19.87
C ARG A 146 -18.40 1.60 18.39
N ASN A 147 -18.12 2.75 17.78
CA ASN A 147 -18.55 3.05 16.41
C ASN A 147 -17.47 2.76 15.37
N MET A 148 -16.22 2.62 15.78
CA MET A 148 -15.15 2.21 14.87
C MET A 148 -15.07 0.69 14.80
N LYS A 149 -15.21 0.13 13.61
CA LYS A 149 -15.12 -1.31 13.33
C LYS A 149 -13.93 -1.62 12.45
N LEU A 150 -13.24 -2.71 12.75
CA LEU A 150 -12.11 -3.19 11.95
C LEU A 150 -12.34 -4.64 11.55
N PHE A 151 -12.24 -4.91 10.27
CA PHE A 151 -12.30 -6.24 9.70
C PHE A 151 -11.01 -6.51 8.93
N VAL A 152 -10.31 -7.58 9.30
CA VAL A 152 -9.08 -8.02 8.63
C VAL A 152 -9.34 -9.38 8.00
N GLN A 153 -9.42 -9.42 6.68
CA GLN A 153 -9.67 -10.66 5.95
C GLN A 153 -8.44 -11.57 6.03
N PRO A 154 -8.55 -12.78 6.58
CA PRO A 154 -7.46 -13.75 6.56
C PRO A 154 -7.04 -14.07 5.11
N GLY A 155 -5.74 -14.04 4.83
CA GLY A 155 -5.21 -14.25 3.47
C GLY A 155 -5.59 -13.18 2.44
N GLY A 156 -6.33 -12.14 2.84
CA GLY A 156 -6.75 -11.06 1.94
C GLY A 156 -5.58 -10.18 1.50
N SER A 157 -5.69 -9.64 0.30
CA SER A 157 -4.76 -8.68 -0.31
C SER A 157 -5.35 -7.28 -0.33
N HIS A 158 -4.72 -6.33 -1.02
CA HIS A 158 -5.25 -4.97 -1.26
C HIS A 158 -6.58 -4.96 -2.02
N ARG A 159 -6.99 -6.09 -2.59
CA ARG A 159 -8.28 -6.27 -3.25
C ARG A 159 -9.41 -6.60 -2.28
N THR A 160 -9.15 -6.71 -0.98
CA THR A 160 -10.17 -6.96 0.04
C THR A 160 -11.22 -5.84 0.06
N ARG A 161 -12.48 -6.21 0.04
CA ARG A 161 -13.66 -5.33 0.05
C ARG A 161 -14.73 -5.96 0.95
N ILE A 162 -15.79 -5.22 1.30
CA ILE A 162 -16.94 -5.80 2.03
C ILE A 162 -17.43 -7.08 1.35
N ALA A 163 -17.55 -7.05 0.02
CA ALA A 163 -18.06 -8.18 -0.76
C ALA A 163 -17.17 -9.44 -0.71
N THR A 164 -15.87 -9.29 -0.41
CA THR A 164 -14.93 -10.42 -0.34
C THR A 164 -14.71 -10.94 1.08
N LEU A 165 -15.24 -10.26 2.09
CA LEU A 165 -15.13 -10.72 3.48
C LEU A 165 -15.82 -12.07 3.67
N PRO A 166 -15.28 -12.96 4.50
CA PRO A 166 -15.99 -14.16 4.97
C PRO A 166 -17.33 -13.80 5.60
N GLU A 167 -18.32 -14.69 5.48
CA GLU A 167 -19.71 -14.41 5.87
C GLU A 167 -19.90 -13.74 7.23
N PRO A 168 -19.39 -14.20 8.35
CA PRO A 168 -19.66 -13.52 9.62
C PRO A 168 -19.15 -12.07 9.62
N MET A 169 -17.98 -11.80 9.04
CA MET A 169 -17.40 -10.45 8.97
C MET A 169 -18.20 -9.54 8.03
N ARG A 170 -18.65 -10.09 6.91
CA ARG A 170 -19.44 -9.34 5.92
C ARG A 170 -20.78 -8.88 6.49
N GLU A 171 -21.49 -9.78 7.14
CA GLU A 171 -22.76 -9.50 7.79
C GLU A 171 -22.60 -8.44 8.89
N GLU A 172 -21.59 -8.57 9.74
CA GLU A 172 -21.31 -7.62 10.80
C GLU A 172 -20.95 -6.22 10.25
N ALA A 173 -20.14 -6.16 9.19
CA ALA A 173 -19.78 -4.89 8.54
C ALA A 173 -21.02 -4.19 7.95
N ILE A 174 -21.89 -4.95 7.27
CA ILE A 174 -23.14 -4.43 6.70
C ILE A 174 -24.09 -3.99 7.82
N ALA A 175 -24.25 -4.78 8.86
CA ALA A 175 -25.11 -4.44 10.00
C ALA A 175 -24.66 -3.15 10.70
N ALA A 176 -23.33 -2.97 10.91
CA ALA A 176 -22.79 -1.74 11.47
C ALA A 176 -23.15 -0.52 10.63
N ILE A 177 -22.98 -0.60 9.30
CA ILE A 177 -23.29 0.50 8.39
C ILE A 177 -24.80 0.81 8.41
N ARG A 178 -25.65 -0.21 8.36
CA ARG A 178 -27.13 -0.04 8.41
C ARG A 178 -27.57 0.63 9.70
N GLY A 179 -27.03 0.18 10.86
CA GLY A 179 -27.40 0.76 12.14
C GLY A 179 -26.96 2.22 12.33
N TRP A 180 -26.10 2.76 11.48
CA TRP A 180 -25.76 4.19 11.49
C TRP A 180 -26.65 5.03 10.55
N LEU A 181 -27.41 4.40 9.67
CA LEU A 181 -28.29 5.07 8.71
C LEU A 181 -29.74 5.17 9.22
N GLU A 182 -30.08 4.38 10.23
CA GLU A 182 -31.37 4.41 10.95
C GLU A 182 -31.38 5.48 12.06
#